data_4075fc8f2c01739773e9bd003339facc
#
_entry.id   4075fc8f2c01739773e9bd003339facc
#
_cell.length_a   1.000
_cell.length_b   1.000
_cell.length_c   1.000
_cell.angle_alpha   90.00
_cell.angle_beta   90.00
_cell.angle_gamma   90.00
#
_symmetry.space_group_name_H-M   'P 1'
#
loop_
_entity.id
_entity.type
_entity.pdbx_description
1 polymer ?
#
loop_
_entity_poly.entity_id
_entity_poly.type
_entity_poly.pdbx_seq_one_letter_code
_entity_poly.pdbx_strand_id
1 'polypeptide(L)'
;MLAAGLELAQRDGLRALSVRGVAARADANLGSFVYHFGTREAFIAELIETWYAPFYAQLQAAAADAQGPALDRLRRLLLQFVDFALASRVFVGQVLMDAAAGEKPARAFMQSLSRRHPALLLGAIGEAQSAGALRREDPVNVLLFLLGGLALPMLFVTGLARAGILPRELGPRLQDKALDRAALTARLDWALRGLAP
;
A
#
# COMPACT_ATOMS: atom_id res chain seq x y z
N MET A 1 7.24 -4.76 -20.83
CA MET A 1 6.48 -5.86 -20.21
C MET A 1 6.00 -5.54 -18.79
N LEU A 2 6.82 -5.09 -17.83
CA LEU A 2 6.34 -4.77 -16.47
C LEU A 2 5.28 -3.68 -16.45
N ALA A 3 5.45 -2.58 -17.20
CA ALA A 3 4.41 -1.54 -17.29
C ALA A 3 3.08 -2.07 -17.86
N ALA A 4 3.13 -2.88 -18.91
CA ALA A 4 1.95 -3.54 -19.48
C ALA A 4 1.29 -4.50 -18.49
N GLY A 5 2.11 -5.25 -17.73
CA GLY A 5 1.63 -6.13 -16.67
C GLY A 5 0.95 -5.38 -15.54
N LEU A 6 1.50 -4.24 -15.13
CA LEU A 6 0.91 -3.40 -14.08
C LEU A 6 -0.47 -2.84 -14.51
N GLU A 7 -0.57 -2.35 -15.74
CA GLU A 7 -1.83 -1.87 -16.31
C GLU A 7 -2.90 -2.97 -16.34
N LEU A 8 -2.55 -4.16 -16.84
CA LEU A 8 -3.45 -5.30 -16.86
C LEU A 8 -3.85 -5.74 -15.43
N ALA A 9 -2.89 -5.79 -14.51
CA ALA A 9 -3.16 -6.17 -13.13
C ALA A 9 -4.06 -5.17 -12.40
N GLN A 10 -3.89 -3.87 -12.65
CA GLN A 10 -4.79 -2.84 -12.10
C GLN A 10 -6.22 -2.96 -12.63
N ARG A 11 -6.39 -3.37 -13.89
CA ARG A 11 -7.70 -3.56 -14.50
C ARG A 11 -8.38 -4.85 -14.04
N ASP A 12 -7.68 -5.98 -14.15
CA ASP A 12 -8.26 -7.33 -14.10
C ASP A 12 -7.76 -8.16 -12.90
N GLY A 13 -6.76 -7.68 -12.15
CA GLY A 13 -6.09 -8.42 -11.07
C GLY A 13 -4.90 -9.24 -11.54
N LEU A 14 -4.06 -9.65 -10.58
CA LEU A 14 -2.87 -10.48 -10.86
C LEU A 14 -3.23 -11.88 -11.36
N ARG A 15 -4.31 -12.45 -10.84
CA ARG A 15 -4.78 -13.80 -11.22
C ARG A 15 -5.21 -13.89 -12.68
N ALA A 16 -5.68 -12.80 -13.27
CA ALA A 16 -6.06 -12.75 -14.68
C ALA A 16 -4.88 -12.56 -15.61
N LEU A 17 -3.68 -12.24 -15.11
CA LEU A 17 -2.50 -12.08 -15.95
C LEU A 17 -2.13 -13.38 -16.64
N SER A 18 -1.96 -13.33 -17.96
CA SER A 18 -1.42 -14.42 -18.75
C SER A 18 -0.17 -13.94 -19.49
N VAL A 19 0.79 -14.87 -19.70
CA VAL A 19 2.03 -14.59 -20.45
C VAL A 19 1.72 -14.01 -21.84
N ARG A 20 0.74 -14.60 -22.54
CA ARG A 20 0.31 -14.12 -23.87
C ARG A 20 -0.30 -12.73 -23.82
N GLY A 21 -1.15 -12.46 -22.82
CA GLY A 21 -1.80 -11.16 -22.66
C GLY A 21 -0.79 -10.05 -22.36
N VAL A 22 0.20 -10.34 -21.50
CA VAL A 22 1.28 -9.38 -21.17
C VAL A 22 2.16 -9.13 -22.38
N ALA A 23 2.58 -10.18 -23.10
CA ALA A 23 3.43 -10.06 -24.28
C ALA A 23 2.70 -9.25 -25.38
N ALA A 24 1.45 -9.58 -25.69
CA ALA A 24 0.64 -8.85 -26.68
C ALA A 24 0.46 -7.37 -26.29
N ARG A 25 0.17 -7.07 -25.00
CA ARG A 25 0.00 -5.69 -24.53
C ARG A 25 1.30 -4.88 -24.57
N ALA A 26 2.45 -5.56 -24.45
CA ALA A 26 3.78 -4.97 -24.47
C ALA A 26 4.40 -4.91 -25.87
N ASP A 27 3.67 -5.31 -26.91
CA ASP A 27 4.20 -5.49 -28.27
C ASP A 27 5.50 -6.32 -28.29
N ALA A 28 5.50 -7.44 -27.57
CA ALA A 28 6.64 -8.34 -27.42
C ALA A 28 6.25 -9.76 -27.79
N ASN A 29 7.23 -10.57 -28.19
CA ASN A 29 7.01 -11.98 -28.45
C ASN A 29 7.13 -12.84 -27.19
N LEU A 30 6.55 -14.04 -27.22
CA LEU A 30 6.57 -14.99 -26.10
C LEU A 30 7.97 -15.44 -25.72
N GLY A 31 8.88 -15.55 -26.69
CA GLY A 31 10.27 -15.93 -26.45
C GLY A 31 10.99 -14.90 -25.58
N SER A 32 10.77 -13.60 -25.82
CA SER A 32 11.30 -12.53 -24.98
C SER A 32 10.76 -12.59 -23.57
N PHE A 33 9.47 -12.89 -23.39
CA PHE A 33 8.91 -13.06 -22.05
C PHE A 33 9.59 -14.20 -21.30
N VAL A 34 9.69 -15.37 -21.93
CA VAL A 34 10.31 -16.55 -21.31
C VAL A 34 11.79 -16.32 -21.03
N TYR A 35 12.50 -15.64 -21.93
CA TYR A 35 13.90 -15.30 -21.74
C TYR A 35 14.14 -14.40 -20.51
N HIS A 36 13.28 -13.39 -20.30
CA HIS A 36 13.46 -12.42 -19.21
C HIS A 36 12.91 -12.91 -17.87
N PHE A 37 11.75 -13.56 -17.87
CA PHE A 37 11.03 -13.88 -16.64
C PHE A 37 10.89 -15.38 -16.36
N GLY A 38 11.10 -16.23 -17.36
CA GLY A 38 10.93 -17.68 -17.24
C GLY A 38 9.47 -18.10 -17.07
N THR A 39 8.87 -17.77 -15.92
CA THR A 39 7.49 -18.18 -15.57
C THR A 39 6.57 -16.99 -15.33
N ARG A 40 5.25 -17.25 -15.36
CA ARG A 40 4.23 -16.27 -14.98
C ARG A 40 4.39 -15.82 -13.52
N GLU A 41 4.67 -16.76 -12.62
CA GLU A 41 4.84 -16.51 -11.19
C GLU A 41 6.06 -15.61 -10.93
N ALA A 42 7.18 -15.86 -11.60
CA ALA A 42 8.38 -15.02 -11.51
C ALA A 42 8.11 -13.61 -12.03
N PHE A 43 7.40 -13.49 -13.16
CA PHE A 43 6.97 -12.19 -13.68
C PHE A 43 6.10 -11.42 -12.68
N ILE A 44 5.10 -12.06 -12.07
CA ILE A 44 4.22 -11.40 -11.09
C ILE A 44 5.02 -10.98 -9.85
N ALA A 45 5.95 -11.80 -9.37
CA ALA A 45 6.81 -11.46 -8.25
C ALA A 45 7.65 -10.22 -8.56
N GLU A 46 8.30 -10.18 -9.73
CA GLU A 46 9.10 -9.04 -10.18
C GLU A 46 8.23 -7.78 -10.41
N LEU A 47 7.02 -7.95 -10.93
CA LEU A 47 6.06 -6.86 -11.11
C LEU A 47 5.72 -6.18 -9.78
N ILE A 48 5.38 -6.97 -8.76
CA ILE A 48 5.05 -6.46 -7.43
C ILE A 48 6.27 -5.78 -6.79
N GLU A 49 7.45 -6.39 -6.89
CA GLU A 49 8.68 -5.80 -6.34
C GLU A 49 9.07 -4.50 -7.05
N THR A 50 9.02 -4.46 -8.38
CA THR A 50 9.34 -3.25 -9.16
C THR A 50 8.40 -2.09 -8.83
N TRP A 51 7.12 -2.38 -8.60
CA TRP A 51 6.15 -1.39 -8.18
C TRP A 51 6.39 -0.91 -6.74
N TYR A 52 6.75 -1.81 -5.82
CA TYR A 52 6.87 -1.52 -4.40
C TYR A 52 8.23 -0.91 -4.01
N ALA A 53 9.32 -1.32 -4.66
CA ALA A 53 10.68 -0.98 -4.27
C ALA A 53 10.96 0.53 -4.19
N PRO A 54 10.49 1.40 -5.12
CA PRO A 54 10.72 2.84 -5.02
C PRO A 54 10.10 3.47 -3.77
N PHE A 55 8.88 3.06 -3.42
CA PHE A 55 8.22 3.51 -2.19
C PHE A 55 9.01 3.08 -0.95
N TYR A 56 9.41 1.81 -0.91
CA TYR A 56 10.13 1.28 0.25
C TYR A 56 11.49 1.95 0.44
N ALA A 57 12.22 2.21 -0.64
CA ALA A 57 13.48 2.95 -0.60
C ALA A 57 13.31 4.39 -0.08
N GLN A 58 12.27 5.10 -0.53
CA GLN A 58 11.95 6.43 -0.04
C GLN A 58 11.60 6.42 1.45
N LEU A 59 10.80 5.43 1.89
CA LEU A 59 10.41 5.31 3.29
C LEU A 59 11.62 4.97 4.19
N GLN A 60 12.53 4.11 3.71
CA GLN A 60 13.78 3.81 4.42
C GLN A 60 14.67 5.05 4.58
N ALA A 61 14.81 5.85 3.51
CA ALA A 61 15.58 7.09 3.58
C ALA A 61 14.97 8.08 4.57
N ALA A 62 13.63 8.23 4.58
CA ALA A 62 12.93 9.08 5.53
C ALA A 62 13.00 8.56 6.97
N ALA A 63 13.01 7.24 7.18
CA ALA A 63 13.16 6.63 8.50
C ALA A 63 14.60 6.81 9.06
N ALA A 64 15.60 6.82 8.17
CA ALA A 64 17.00 7.07 8.55
C ALA A 64 17.28 8.55 8.89
N ASP A 65 16.43 9.48 8.46
CA ASP A 65 16.53 10.89 8.83
C ASP A 65 16.06 11.10 10.28
N ALA A 66 17.03 11.22 11.19
CA ALA A 66 16.80 11.42 12.62
C ALA A 66 16.42 12.87 12.99
N GLN A 67 16.27 13.80 12.04
CA GLN A 67 16.01 15.20 12.33
C GLN A 67 14.58 15.45 12.85
N GLY A 68 14.49 16.30 13.88
CA GLY A 68 13.25 16.76 14.46
C GLY A 68 12.65 15.81 15.52
N PRO A 69 11.52 16.21 16.13
CA PRO A 69 10.82 15.43 17.14
C PRO A 69 10.35 14.06 16.64
N ALA A 70 10.35 13.04 17.48
CA ALA A 70 9.97 11.68 17.11
C ALA A 70 8.53 11.59 16.54
N LEU A 71 7.60 12.39 17.06
CA LEU A 71 6.23 12.46 16.55
C LEU A 71 6.17 13.01 15.12
N ASP A 72 6.97 14.03 14.81
CA ASP A 72 7.03 14.62 13.48
C ASP A 72 7.65 13.64 12.47
N ARG A 73 8.65 12.87 12.89
CA ARG A 73 9.21 11.78 12.08
C ARG A 73 8.17 10.71 11.76
N LEU A 74 7.45 10.22 12.77
CA LEU A 74 6.35 9.27 12.57
C LEU A 74 5.29 9.84 11.63
N ARG A 75 4.88 11.10 11.84
CA ARG A 75 3.90 11.78 10.99
C ARG A 75 4.37 11.85 9.53
N ARG A 76 5.65 12.18 9.27
CA ARG A 76 6.22 12.20 7.90
C ARG A 76 6.15 10.82 7.24
N LEU A 77 6.53 9.75 7.96
CA LEU A 77 6.47 8.39 7.44
C LEU A 77 5.03 7.96 7.11
N LEU A 78 4.07 8.29 7.98
CA LEU A 78 2.66 7.99 7.74
C LEU A 78 2.08 8.77 6.56
N LEU A 79 2.50 10.03 6.34
CA LEU A 79 2.09 10.81 5.17
C LEU A 79 2.66 10.23 3.88
N GLN A 80 3.92 9.79 3.86
CA GLN A 80 4.49 9.10 2.69
C GLN A 80 3.73 7.79 2.40
N PHE A 81 3.38 7.04 3.44
CA PHE A 81 2.54 5.85 3.29
C PHE A 81 1.16 6.20 2.71
N VAL A 82 0.52 7.26 3.19
CA VAL A 82 -0.77 7.74 2.67
C VAL A 82 -0.66 8.12 1.20
N ASP A 83 0.37 8.87 0.83
CA ASP A 83 0.58 9.31 -0.57
C ASP A 83 0.78 8.12 -1.51
N PHE A 84 1.59 7.14 -1.11
CA PHE A 84 1.78 5.89 -1.86
C PHE A 84 0.48 5.08 -1.95
N ALA A 85 -0.20 4.87 -0.82
CA ALA A 85 -1.43 4.08 -0.77
C ALA A 85 -2.54 4.73 -1.61
N LEU A 86 -2.65 6.06 -1.59
CA LEU A 86 -3.63 6.81 -2.37
C LEU A 86 -3.35 6.71 -3.88
N ALA A 87 -2.09 6.89 -4.30
CA ALA A 87 -1.69 6.75 -5.69
C ALA A 87 -1.87 5.34 -6.23
N SER A 88 -1.63 4.33 -5.37
CA SER A 88 -1.61 2.92 -5.74
C SER A 88 -2.83 2.12 -5.27
N ARG A 89 -3.88 2.77 -4.74
CA ARG A 89 -5.02 2.14 -4.05
C ARG A 89 -5.68 0.99 -4.80
N VAL A 90 -5.76 1.09 -6.13
CA VAL A 90 -6.33 0.04 -6.97
C VAL A 90 -5.43 -1.19 -6.96
N PHE A 91 -4.14 -1.01 -7.19
CA PHE A 91 -3.20 -2.13 -7.23
C PHE A 91 -2.98 -2.76 -5.85
N VAL A 92 -2.91 -1.94 -4.79
CA VAL A 92 -2.87 -2.44 -3.40
C VAL A 92 -4.08 -3.33 -3.12
N GLY A 93 -5.29 -2.88 -3.49
CA GLY A 93 -6.51 -3.68 -3.34
C GLY A 93 -6.44 -4.99 -4.12
N GLN A 94 -5.95 -4.99 -5.36
CA GLN A 94 -5.78 -6.20 -6.17
C GLN A 94 -4.78 -7.17 -5.54
N VAL A 95 -3.60 -6.68 -5.12
CA VAL A 95 -2.60 -7.53 -4.45
C VAL A 95 -3.17 -8.20 -3.19
N LEU A 96 -3.91 -7.46 -2.36
CA LEU A 96 -4.55 -8.00 -1.15
C LEU A 96 -5.59 -9.08 -1.49
N MET A 97 -6.49 -8.79 -2.43
CA MET A 97 -7.55 -9.73 -2.83
C MET A 97 -6.99 -10.99 -3.50
N ASP A 98 -5.99 -10.83 -4.38
CA ASP A 98 -5.36 -11.95 -5.07
C ASP A 98 -4.51 -12.81 -4.11
N ALA A 99 -3.83 -12.20 -3.14
CA ALA A 99 -3.16 -12.93 -2.07
C ALA A 99 -4.15 -13.76 -1.24
N ALA A 100 -5.29 -13.17 -0.85
CA ALA A 100 -6.35 -13.88 -0.13
C ALA A 100 -6.95 -15.02 -0.96
N ALA A 101 -7.08 -14.81 -2.30
CA ALA A 101 -7.57 -15.81 -3.25
C ALA A 101 -6.52 -16.88 -3.64
N GLY A 102 -5.30 -16.84 -3.07
CA GLY A 102 -4.29 -17.87 -3.20
C GLY A 102 -3.24 -17.65 -4.30
N GLU A 103 -3.15 -16.45 -4.91
CA GLU A 103 -2.08 -16.11 -5.86
C GLU A 103 -0.72 -16.15 -5.14
N LYS A 104 0.12 -17.12 -5.52
CA LYS A 104 1.37 -17.42 -4.80
C LYS A 104 2.33 -16.24 -4.67
N PRO A 105 2.68 -15.50 -5.73
CA PRO A 105 3.58 -14.35 -5.61
C PRO A 105 3.02 -13.24 -4.71
N ALA A 106 1.71 -12.96 -4.79
CA ALA A 106 1.07 -11.96 -3.94
C ALA A 106 1.10 -12.38 -2.45
N ARG A 107 0.86 -13.66 -2.14
CA ARG A 107 0.99 -14.19 -0.78
C ARG A 107 2.41 -14.10 -0.25
N ALA A 108 3.41 -14.48 -1.07
CA ALA A 108 4.82 -14.37 -0.69
C ALA A 108 5.21 -12.92 -0.38
N PHE A 109 4.75 -11.98 -1.23
CA PHE A 109 4.94 -10.56 -0.98
C PHE A 109 4.31 -10.11 0.35
N MET A 110 3.04 -10.45 0.61
CA MET A 110 2.37 -10.11 1.88
C MET A 110 3.11 -10.65 3.10
N GLN A 111 3.62 -11.88 3.04
CA GLN A 111 4.43 -12.48 4.11
C GLN A 111 5.75 -11.74 4.31
N SER A 112 6.34 -11.16 3.27
CA SER A 112 7.58 -10.41 3.36
C SER A 112 7.43 -9.03 4.02
N LEU A 113 6.20 -8.50 4.10
CA LEU A 113 5.94 -7.14 4.62
C LEU A 113 6.35 -6.96 6.08
N SER A 114 6.35 -8.02 6.89
CA SER A 114 6.75 -7.95 8.31
C SER A 114 8.16 -7.36 8.53
N ARG A 115 9.02 -7.39 7.50
CA ARG A 115 10.40 -6.85 7.54
C ARG A 115 10.54 -5.56 6.70
N ARG A 116 9.46 -4.96 6.26
CA ARG A 116 9.44 -3.80 5.34
C ARG A 116 8.77 -2.59 6.00
N HIS A 117 7.90 -1.88 5.28
CA HIS A 117 7.28 -0.65 5.79
C HIS A 117 6.59 -0.81 7.16
N PRO A 118 5.91 -1.92 7.51
CA PRO A 118 5.35 -2.05 8.86
C PRO A 118 6.43 -2.03 9.94
N ALA A 119 7.61 -2.65 9.72
CA ALA A 119 8.71 -2.63 10.68
C ALA A 119 9.25 -1.20 10.91
N LEU A 120 9.37 -0.41 9.83
CA LEU A 120 9.79 0.99 9.94
C LEU A 120 8.78 1.83 10.73
N LEU A 121 7.49 1.63 10.47
CA LEU A 121 6.42 2.33 11.19
C LEU A 121 6.37 1.91 12.67
N LEU A 122 6.52 0.62 12.97
CA LEU A 122 6.59 0.12 14.36
C LEU A 122 7.79 0.71 15.11
N GLY A 123 8.96 0.80 14.46
CA GLY A 123 10.13 1.45 15.02
C GLY A 123 9.86 2.93 15.36
N ALA A 124 9.28 3.68 14.43
CA ALA A 124 8.95 5.09 14.64
C ALA A 124 7.87 5.30 15.72
N ILE A 125 6.89 4.40 15.84
CA ILE A 125 5.91 4.40 16.94
C ILE A 125 6.64 4.20 18.27
N GLY A 126 7.53 3.20 18.39
CA GLY A 126 8.31 2.94 19.59
C GLY A 126 9.19 4.12 20.01
N GLU A 127 9.81 4.80 19.04
CA GLU A 127 10.58 6.03 19.28
C GLU A 127 9.69 7.16 19.84
N ALA A 128 8.52 7.39 19.23
CA ALA A 128 7.58 8.42 19.70
C ALA A 128 7.04 8.11 21.10
N GLN A 129 6.81 6.83 21.43
CA GLN A 129 6.43 6.39 22.78
C GLN A 129 7.56 6.58 23.79
N SER A 130 8.79 6.22 23.41
CA SER A 130 9.97 6.39 24.26
C SER A 130 10.28 7.85 24.55
N ALA A 131 10.02 8.74 23.59
CA ALA A 131 10.12 10.18 23.72
C ALA A 131 8.96 10.81 24.54
N GLY A 132 7.97 10.03 24.99
CA GLY A 132 6.79 10.53 25.70
C GLY A 132 5.83 11.34 24.82
N ALA A 133 5.94 11.23 23.48
CA ALA A 133 5.08 11.95 22.53
C ALA A 133 3.80 11.18 22.18
N LEU A 134 3.79 9.87 22.42
CA LEU A 134 2.62 9.00 22.33
C LEU A 134 2.46 8.22 23.64
N ARG A 135 1.20 7.88 23.97
CA ARG A 135 0.90 6.98 25.09
C ARG A 135 1.59 5.63 24.92
N ARG A 136 1.97 5.01 26.01
CA ARG A 136 2.59 3.70 26.05
C ARG A 136 1.52 2.62 25.86
N GLU A 137 1.42 2.10 24.66
CA GLU A 137 0.53 1.02 24.23
C GLU A 137 1.34 0.01 23.40
N ASP A 138 0.79 -1.16 23.14
CA ASP A 138 1.42 -2.07 22.18
C ASP A 138 1.58 -1.39 20.81
N PRO A 139 2.81 -1.25 20.29
CA PRO A 139 3.05 -0.59 19.00
C PRO A 139 2.25 -1.18 17.82
N VAL A 140 1.95 -2.50 17.86
CA VAL A 140 1.12 -3.16 16.84
C VAL A 140 -0.32 -2.65 16.93
N ASN A 141 -0.85 -2.48 18.14
CA ASN A 141 -2.20 -1.94 18.34
C ASN A 141 -2.30 -0.49 17.84
N VAL A 142 -1.28 0.34 18.12
CA VAL A 142 -1.18 1.71 17.59
C VAL A 142 -1.12 1.70 16.06
N LEU A 143 -0.31 0.83 15.47
CA LEU A 143 -0.22 0.70 14.00
C LEU A 143 -1.56 0.30 13.38
N LEU A 144 -2.26 -0.68 13.95
CA LEU A 144 -3.59 -1.11 13.48
C LEU A 144 -4.61 0.03 13.55
N PHE A 145 -4.61 0.81 14.63
CA PHE A 145 -5.47 1.98 14.78
C PHE A 145 -5.19 3.04 13.69
N LEU A 146 -3.91 3.38 13.47
CA LEU A 146 -3.50 4.36 12.46
C LEU A 146 -3.84 3.87 11.03
N LEU A 147 -3.48 2.65 10.68
CA LEU A 147 -3.78 2.09 9.35
C LEU A 147 -5.28 1.87 9.16
N GLY A 148 -6.01 1.49 10.22
CA GLY A 148 -7.46 1.36 10.21
C GLY A 148 -8.17 2.66 9.85
N GLY A 149 -7.70 3.78 10.38
CA GLY A 149 -8.24 5.11 10.07
C GLY A 149 -7.84 5.65 8.69
N LEU A 150 -6.70 5.24 8.16
CA LEU A 150 -6.11 5.80 6.93
C LEU A 150 -6.34 4.89 5.71
N ALA A 151 -5.84 3.66 5.75
CA ALA A 151 -5.78 2.78 4.60
C ALA A 151 -7.11 2.02 4.37
N LEU A 152 -7.74 1.51 5.42
CA LEU A 152 -8.96 0.70 5.25
C LEU A 152 -10.12 1.45 4.60
N PRO A 153 -10.49 2.69 5.02
CA PRO A 153 -11.56 3.43 4.34
C PRO A 153 -11.25 3.69 2.87
N MET A 154 -9.99 3.99 2.54
CA MET A 154 -9.54 4.22 1.16
C MET A 154 -9.71 2.96 0.31
N LEU A 155 -9.21 1.81 0.78
CA LEU A 155 -9.30 0.54 0.05
C LEU A 155 -10.76 0.07 -0.08
N PHE A 156 -11.54 0.17 0.99
CA PHE A 156 -12.94 -0.22 1.01
C PHE A 156 -13.77 0.60 0.03
N VAL A 157 -13.68 1.93 0.09
CA VAL A 157 -14.41 2.83 -0.81
C VAL A 157 -13.97 2.64 -2.26
N THR A 158 -12.67 2.43 -2.52
CA THR A 158 -12.16 2.11 -3.86
C THR A 158 -12.76 0.80 -4.38
N GLY A 159 -12.82 -0.23 -3.55
CA GLY A 159 -13.43 -1.53 -3.90
C GLY A 159 -14.91 -1.41 -4.24
N LEU A 160 -15.70 -0.75 -3.38
CA LEU A 160 -17.13 -0.52 -3.62
C LEU A 160 -17.39 0.31 -4.88
N ALA A 161 -16.58 1.34 -5.13
CA ALA A 161 -16.69 2.18 -6.33
C ALA A 161 -16.45 1.37 -7.60
N ARG A 162 -15.39 0.53 -7.61
CA ARG A 162 -15.08 -0.34 -8.75
C ARG A 162 -16.15 -1.40 -9.01
N ALA A 163 -16.77 -1.90 -7.95
CA ALA A 163 -17.88 -2.85 -8.04
C ALA A 163 -19.21 -2.20 -8.42
N GLY A 164 -19.29 -0.85 -8.46
CA GLY A 164 -20.53 -0.13 -8.77
C GLY A 164 -21.61 -0.23 -7.68
N ILE A 165 -21.21 -0.54 -6.43
CA ILE A 165 -22.15 -0.79 -5.32
C ILE A 165 -22.10 0.28 -4.22
N LEU A 166 -21.50 1.44 -4.52
CA LEU A 166 -21.58 2.59 -3.59
C LEU A 166 -23.02 3.06 -3.44
N PRO A 167 -23.46 3.39 -2.22
CA PRO A 167 -24.78 3.97 -1.99
C PRO A 167 -24.95 5.27 -2.79
N ARG A 168 -26.05 5.41 -3.53
CA ARG A 168 -26.25 6.53 -4.47
C ARG A 168 -26.09 7.90 -3.83
N GLU A 169 -26.70 8.11 -2.65
CA GLU A 169 -26.69 9.42 -1.97
C GLU A 169 -25.40 9.68 -1.21
N LEU A 170 -24.79 8.68 -0.59
CA LEU A 170 -23.60 8.81 0.26
C LEU A 170 -22.31 8.56 -0.51
N GLY A 171 -22.35 7.81 -1.61
CA GLY A 171 -21.17 7.37 -2.37
C GLY A 171 -20.23 8.49 -2.78
N PRO A 172 -20.70 9.60 -3.38
CA PRO A 172 -19.83 10.73 -3.74
C PRO A 172 -19.10 11.33 -2.52
N ARG A 173 -19.80 11.47 -1.39
CA ARG A 173 -19.21 11.98 -0.13
C ARG A 173 -18.21 11.01 0.48
N LEU A 174 -18.50 9.69 0.40
CA LEU A 174 -17.56 8.66 0.85
C LEU A 174 -16.27 8.69 0.02
N GLN A 175 -16.39 8.80 -1.31
CA GLN A 175 -15.24 8.90 -2.20
C GLN A 175 -14.41 10.17 -1.90
N ASP A 176 -15.06 11.32 -1.83
CA ASP A 176 -14.42 12.58 -1.47
C ASP A 176 -13.64 12.45 -0.16
N LYS A 177 -14.28 11.97 0.92
CA LYS A 177 -13.64 11.90 2.24
C LYS A 177 -12.64 10.75 2.40
N ALA A 178 -12.79 9.64 1.68
CA ALA A 178 -11.86 8.51 1.75
C ALA A 178 -10.64 8.67 0.85
N LEU A 179 -10.74 9.45 -0.23
CA LEU A 179 -9.70 9.55 -1.26
C LEU A 179 -9.06 10.95 -1.37
N ASP A 180 -9.55 11.92 -0.60
CA ASP A 180 -8.95 13.25 -0.55
C ASP A 180 -7.74 13.28 0.41
N ARG A 181 -6.60 13.76 -0.08
CA ARG A 181 -5.36 13.85 0.70
C ARG A 181 -5.50 14.75 1.92
N ALA A 182 -6.22 15.87 1.83
CA ALA A 182 -6.41 16.78 2.95
C ALA A 182 -7.27 16.12 4.05
N ALA A 183 -8.32 15.38 3.66
CA ALA A 183 -9.14 14.62 4.61
C ALA A 183 -8.34 13.48 5.30
N LEU A 184 -7.46 12.81 4.56
CA LEU A 184 -6.56 11.78 5.12
C LEU A 184 -5.54 12.40 6.08
N THR A 185 -4.96 13.55 5.74
CA THR A 185 -4.05 14.30 6.62
C THR A 185 -4.76 14.72 7.92
N ALA A 186 -5.96 15.30 7.81
CA ALA A 186 -6.74 15.69 8.99
C ALA A 186 -7.05 14.49 9.90
N ARG A 187 -7.38 13.33 9.30
CA ARG A 187 -7.64 12.08 10.02
C ARG A 187 -6.40 11.57 10.74
N LEU A 188 -5.23 11.64 10.10
CA LEU A 188 -3.95 11.34 10.74
C LEU A 188 -3.71 12.25 11.93
N ASP A 189 -3.91 13.57 11.78
CA ASP A 189 -3.71 14.53 12.85
C ASP A 189 -4.69 14.31 14.02
N TRP A 190 -5.93 13.90 13.75
CA TRP A 190 -6.88 13.50 14.81
C TRP A 190 -6.42 12.24 15.53
N ALA A 191 -5.96 11.23 14.79
CA ALA A 191 -5.47 9.98 15.36
C ALA A 191 -4.24 10.21 16.25
N LEU A 192 -3.27 11.01 15.80
CA LEU A 192 -2.06 11.33 16.58
C LEU A 192 -2.40 12.14 17.85
N ARG A 193 -3.33 13.10 17.77
CA ARG A 193 -3.82 13.81 18.97
C ARG A 193 -4.55 12.88 19.95
N GLY A 194 -5.35 11.94 19.44
CA GLY A 194 -6.03 10.93 20.26
C GLY A 194 -5.08 9.93 20.93
N LEU A 195 -3.84 9.80 20.43
CA LEU A 195 -2.79 8.95 20.98
C LEU A 195 -1.81 9.74 21.89
N ALA A 196 -2.00 11.02 22.09
CA ALA A 196 -1.19 11.80 23.05
C ALA A 196 -1.27 11.21 24.46
N PRO A 197 -0.23 11.38 25.29
CA PRO A 197 -0.17 10.89 26.68
C PRO A 197 -1.33 11.34 27.54
#